data_7e655a78193bd32330028ddbb907c188
#
_entry.id   7e655a78193bd32330028ddbb907c188
#
_cell.length_a   1.000
_cell.length_b   1.000
_cell.length_c   1.000
_cell.angle_alpha   90.00
_cell.angle_beta   90.00
_cell.angle_gamma   90.00
#
_symmetry.space_group_name_H-M   'P 1'
#
loop_
_entity.id
_entity.type
_entity.pdbx_description
1 polymer ?
#
loop_
_entity_poly.entity_id
_entity_poly.type
_entity_poly.pdbx_seq_one_letter_code
_entity_poly.pdbx_strand_id
1 'polypeptide(L)'
;AGIVVAEALNILDNFDLSQTGGWADPDAIHIMAEALKLASADRIPYVGDPDFYEVPLVGLLSEDYATERAALIDPGAAMVPIRATPVGNPYPFMEAPVGVGDGSESPSTTHISVLDGAGNAVGITQTISSFWGSQDMIPGYGFFMNNELHNFNNFNPDRPEDMNVLAPYKRPRTVIAPTIVRNPEGEVFLVIGTPGAGRIPSTVVQTIVNVIDFGMPLEDAIKAPKFTSRVGYSVLHIEGGYPQETITALEALGHPVDASHGELDYFFGGINAIIVEDSLMTGVGSFRRAGGAAGRR
;
A
#
# COMPACT_ATOMS: atom_id res chain seq x y z
N ALA A 1 3.25 6.81 1.55
CA ALA A 1 2.33 5.65 1.64
C ALA A 1 2.86 4.52 2.51
N GLY A 2 4.15 4.53 2.90
CA GLY A 2 4.67 3.59 3.89
C GLY A 2 3.88 3.59 5.20
N ILE A 3 3.40 4.74 5.63
CA ILE A 3 2.49 4.86 6.79
C ILE A 3 1.23 4.01 6.58
N VAL A 4 0.62 4.05 5.39
CA VAL A 4 -0.60 3.23 5.10
C VAL A 4 -0.30 1.74 5.20
N VAL A 5 0.88 1.29 4.75
CA VAL A 5 1.30 -0.12 4.90
C VAL A 5 1.44 -0.48 6.37
N ALA A 6 2.19 0.31 7.13
CA ALA A 6 2.44 0.02 8.55
C ALA A 6 1.16 0.11 9.39
N GLU A 7 0.35 1.15 9.19
CA GLU A 7 -0.93 1.32 9.89
C GLU A 7 -1.92 0.19 9.55
N ALA A 8 -2.05 -0.19 8.28
CA ALA A 8 -2.91 -1.31 7.89
C ALA A 8 -2.45 -2.62 8.53
N LEU A 9 -1.15 -2.90 8.58
CA LEU A 9 -0.61 -4.09 9.24
C LEU A 9 -0.87 -4.06 10.75
N ASN A 10 -0.68 -2.91 11.43
CA ASN A 10 -1.00 -2.77 12.86
C ASN A 10 -2.51 -2.96 13.13
N ILE A 11 -3.40 -2.49 12.24
CA ILE A 11 -4.84 -2.76 12.35
C ILE A 11 -5.10 -4.26 12.21
N LEU A 12 -4.46 -4.92 11.23
CA LEU A 12 -4.62 -6.35 10.96
C LEU A 12 -4.09 -7.23 12.11
N ASP A 13 -3.12 -6.77 12.88
CA ASP A 13 -2.57 -7.48 14.04
C ASP A 13 -3.63 -7.74 15.14
N ASN A 14 -4.78 -7.05 15.10
CA ASN A 14 -5.92 -7.33 15.96
C ASN A 14 -6.80 -8.50 15.50
N PHE A 15 -6.49 -9.13 14.37
CA PHE A 15 -7.25 -10.23 13.78
C PHE A 15 -6.34 -11.44 13.52
N ASP A 16 -6.78 -12.63 13.90
CA ASP A 16 -6.04 -13.87 13.59
C ASP A 16 -6.40 -14.35 12.17
N LEU A 17 -5.72 -13.75 11.17
CA LEU A 17 -5.94 -14.10 9.77
C LEU A 17 -5.52 -15.55 9.45
N SER A 18 -4.63 -16.14 10.24
CA SER A 18 -4.18 -17.53 10.05
C SER A 18 -5.30 -18.56 10.24
N GLN A 19 -6.37 -18.19 10.95
CA GLN A 19 -7.55 -19.02 11.16
C GLN A 19 -8.58 -18.95 10.02
N THR A 20 -8.38 -18.07 9.04
CA THR A 20 -9.22 -18.00 7.85
C THR A 20 -8.82 -19.04 6.81
N GLY A 21 -9.58 -19.15 5.72
CA GLY A 21 -9.28 -20.06 4.61
C GLY A 21 -8.11 -19.64 3.70
N GLY A 22 -7.31 -18.63 4.12
CA GLY A 22 -6.15 -18.15 3.39
C GLY A 22 -6.48 -17.01 2.41
N TRP A 23 -5.61 -16.81 1.41
CA TRP A 23 -5.62 -15.66 0.52
C TRP A 23 -6.91 -15.44 -0.29
N ALA A 24 -7.69 -16.48 -0.54
CA ALA A 24 -8.95 -16.43 -1.30
C ALA A 24 -10.19 -16.41 -0.40
N ASP A 25 -10.01 -16.46 0.92
CA ASP A 25 -11.10 -16.44 1.87
C ASP A 25 -11.79 -15.07 1.89
N PRO A 26 -13.12 -15.00 1.76
CA PRO A 26 -13.84 -13.72 1.73
C PRO A 26 -13.71 -12.93 3.04
N ASP A 27 -13.62 -13.60 4.19
CA ASP A 27 -13.48 -12.92 5.49
C ASP A 27 -12.09 -12.29 5.61
N ALA A 28 -11.03 -12.99 5.18
CA ALA A 28 -9.69 -12.43 5.13
C ALA A 28 -9.59 -11.23 4.19
N ILE A 29 -10.16 -11.33 3.00
CA ILE A 29 -10.20 -10.23 2.01
C ILE A 29 -10.98 -9.05 2.57
N HIS A 30 -12.13 -9.31 3.19
CA HIS A 30 -12.96 -8.27 3.81
C HIS A 30 -12.18 -7.51 4.89
N ILE A 31 -11.61 -8.20 5.86
CA ILE A 31 -10.83 -7.58 6.96
C ILE A 31 -9.66 -6.76 6.40
N MET A 32 -8.88 -7.31 5.47
CA MET A 32 -7.79 -6.59 4.83
C MET A 32 -8.27 -5.37 4.04
N ALA A 33 -9.39 -5.47 3.32
CA ALA A 33 -9.96 -4.35 2.57
C ALA A 33 -10.42 -3.22 3.49
N GLU A 34 -11.04 -3.55 4.63
CA GLU A 34 -11.48 -2.59 5.63
C GLU A 34 -10.29 -1.89 6.29
N ALA A 35 -9.26 -2.63 6.71
CA ALA A 35 -8.03 -2.06 7.27
C ALA A 35 -7.35 -1.09 6.30
N LEU A 36 -7.25 -1.46 5.02
CA LEU A 36 -6.69 -0.59 3.97
C LEU A 36 -7.54 0.67 3.73
N LYS A 37 -8.87 0.58 3.84
CA LYS A 37 -9.75 1.76 3.76
C LYS A 37 -9.49 2.71 4.92
N LEU A 38 -9.40 2.21 6.14
CA LEU A 38 -9.15 3.00 7.34
C LEU A 38 -7.79 3.71 7.27
N ALA A 39 -6.71 2.98 7.00
CA ALA A 39 -5.37 3.57 6.86
C ALA A 39 -5.28 4.56 5.68
N SER A 40 -6.00 4.32 4.59
CA SER A 40 -6.06 5.28 3.48
C SER A 40 -6.85 6.54 3.82
N ALA A 41 -7.89 6.44 4.68
CA ALA A 41 -8.65 7.58 5.17
C ALA A 41 -7.77 8.49 6.03
N ASP A 42 -7.01 7.91 6.95
CA ASP A 42 -6.13 8.64 7.85
C ASP A 42 -4.94 9.29 7.12
N ARG A 43 -4.43 8.66 6.07
CA ARG A 43 -3.39 9.28 5.23
C ARG A 43 -3.79 10.66 4.69
N ILE A 44 -5.06 10.86 4.38
CA ILE A 44 -5.53 12.09 3.71
C ILE A 44 -5.29 13.33 4.58
N PRO A 45 -5.77 13.41 5.84
CA PRO A 45 -5.58 14.57 6.68
C PRO A 45 -4.18 14.67 7.31
N TYR A 46 -3.51 13.53 7.58
CA TYR A 46 -2.37 13.53 8.49
C TYR A 46 -1.00 13.40 7.82
N VAL A 47 -0.95 13.11 6.50
CA VAL A 47 0.34 12.91 5.82
C VAL A 47 0.65 14.05 4.87
N GLY A 48 1.72 14.77 5.17
CA GLY A 48 2.29 15.87 4.37
C GLY A 48 3.81 15.85 4.42
N ASP A 49 4.45 16.91 3.92
CA ASP A 49 5.88 17.10 4.04
C ASP A 49 6.26 17.47 5.50
N PRO A 50 7.05 16.66 6.22
CA PRO A 50 7.39 16.90 7.61
C PRO A 50 8.25 18.16 7.83
N ASP A 51 8.84 18.73 6.79
CA ASP A 51 9.54 20.01 6.90
C ASP A 51 8.56 21.20 6.99
N PHE A 52 7.28 20.97 6.69
CA PHE A 52 6.21 21.99 6.71
C PHE A 52 5.13 21.72 7.75
N TYR A 53 4.95 20.47 8.15
CA TYR A 53 3.87 20.04 9.06
C TYR A 53 4.37 18.95 10.00
N GLU A 54 3.87 18.99 11.22
CA GLU A 54 4.07 17.88 12.15
C GLU A 54 3.15 16.72 11.76
N VAL A 55 3.72 15.65 11.19
CA VAL A 55 3.01 14.43 10.87
C VAL A 55 2.85 13.60 12.14
N PRO A 56 1.63 13.23 12.58
CA PRO A 56 1.38 12.50 13.82
C PRO A 56 1.79 11.01 13.71
N LEU A 57 3.06 10.77 13.34
CA LEU A 57 3.56 9.45 13.00
C LEU A 57 3.47 8.47 14.16
N VAL A 58 3.79 8.92 15.37
CA VAL A 58 3.75 8.08 16.58
C VAL A 58 2.32 7.62 16.86
N GLY A 59 1.35 8.52 16.78
CA GLY A 59 -0.06 8.21 16.97
C GLY A 59 -0.60 7.27 15.90
N LEU A 60 -0.35 7.58 14.61
CA LEU A 60 -0.81 6.75 13.47
C LEU A 60 -0.26 5.32 13.52
N LEU A 61 0.91 5.10 14.10
CA LEU A 61 1.56 3.79 14.19
C LEU A 61 1.46 3.17 15.60
N SER A 62 0.70 3.76 16.52
CA SER A 62 0.46 3.23 17.86
C SER A 62 -0.43 1.97 17.80
N GLU A 63 -0.09 0.96 18.59
CA GLU A 63 -0.89 -0.26 18.76
C GLU A 63 -2.29 0.06 19.33
N ASP A 64 -2.38 0.99 20.30
CA ASP A 64 -3.66 1.42 20.88
C ASP A 64 -4.55 2.10 19.82
N TYR A 65 -3.97 2.94 18.96
CA TYR A 65 -4.70 3.53 17.85
C TYR A 65 -5.16 2.49 16.84
N ALA A 66 -4.30 1.56 16.49
CA ALA A 66 -4.64 0.46 15.60
C ALA A 66 -5.80 -0.39 16.15
N THR A 67 -5.83 -0.62 17.46
CA THR A 67 -6.94 -1.31 18.15
C THR A 67 -8.24 -0.49 18.07
N GLU A 68 -8.19 0.83 18.26
CA GLU A 68 -9.36 1.71 18.06
C GLU A 68 -9.88 1.62 16.62
N ARG A 69 -8.97 1.63 15.63
CA ARG A 69 -9.36 1.52 14.23
C ARG A 69 -9.91 0.15 13.87
N ALA A 70 -9.29 -0.94 14.39
CA ALA A 70 -9.75 -2.31 14.19
C ALA A 70 -11.18 -2.52 14.72
N ALA A 71 -11.53 -1.88 15.84
CA ALA A 71 -12.89 -1.95 16.41
C ALA A 71 -14.00 -1.39 15.51
N LEU A 72 -13.65 -0.64 14.45
CA LEU A 72 -14.62 -0.15 13.46
C LEU A 72 -14.92 -1.17 12.36
N ILE A 73 -14.13 -2.22 12.24
CA ILE A 73 -14.34 -3.28 11.24
C ILE A 73 -15.44 -4.21 11.76
N ASP A 74 -16.58 -4.20 11.05
CA ASP A 74 -17.67 -5.14 11.29
C ASP A 74 -17.43 -6.39 10.42
N PRO A 75 -17.17 -7.59 10.99
CA PRO A 75 -16.95 -8.79 10.19
C PRO A 75 -18.13 -9.20 9.30
N GLY A 76 -19.32 -8.68 9.56
CA GLY A 76 -20.54 -9.00 8.82
C GLY A 76 -20.98 -7.95 7.80
N ALA A 77 -20.30 -6.79 7.72
CA ALA A 77 -20.73 -5.70 6.84
C ALA A 77 -19.61 -4.77 6.40
N ALA A 78 -19.50 -4.53 5.11
CA ALA A 78 -18.53 -3.59 4.54
C ALA A 78 -18.87 -2.13 4.88
N MET A 79 -17.87 -1.32 5.19
CA MET A 79 -18.00 0.14 5.30
C MET A 79 -18.27 0.74 3.92
N VAL A 80 -19.50 1.18 3.69
CA VAL A 80 -19.94 1.80 2.44
C VAL A 80 -20.75 3.08 2.70
N PRO A 81 -20.67 4.07 1.81
CA PRO A 81 -19.77 4.13 0.64
C PRO A 81 -18.30 4.26 1.05
N ILE A 82 -17.39 3.68 0.28
CA ILE A 82 -15.94 3.67 0.58
C ILE A 82 -15.39 5.08 0.85
N ARG A 83 -15.91 6.09 0.13
CA ARG A 83 -15.52 7.50 0.29
C ARG A 83 -15.91 8.12 1.63
N ALA A 84 -16.83 7.48 2.38
CA ALA A 84 -17.27 7.91 3.71
C ALA A 84 -16.59 7.12 4.84
N THR A 85 -15.56 6.34 4.54
CA THR A 85 -14.73 5.68 5.57
C THR A 85 -14.26 6.73 6.58
N PRO A 86 -14.52 6.54 7.88
CA PRO A 86 -14.23 7.55 8.88
C PRO A 86 -12.70 7.74 9.02
N VAL A 87 -12.31 9.00 9.11
CA VAL A 87 -10.96 9.39 9.55
C VAL A 87 -10.89 9.22 11.06
N GLY A 88 -9.81 8.63 11.56
CA GLY A 88 -9.57 8.52 12.99
C GLY A 88 -8.94 9.79 13.58
N ASN A 89 -8.60 9.73 14.86
CA ASN A 89 -7.87 10.81 15.52
C ASN A 89 -6.61 10.23 16.22
N PRO A 90 -5.43 10.33 15.62
CA PRO A 90 -4.19 9.78 16.21
C PRO A 90 -3.63 10.62 17.38
N TYR A 91 -4.14 11.84 17.59
CA TYR A 91 -3.58 12.78 18.58
C TYR A 91 -3.75 12.39 20.05
N PRO A 92 -4.81 11.68 20.50
CA PRO A 92 -4.86 11.15 21.86
C PRO A 92 -3.71 10.18 22.19
N PHE A 93 -3.08 9.64 21.15
CA PHE A 93 -1.95 8.71 21.24
C PHE A 93 -0.59 9.42 21.03
N MET A 94 -0.62 10.75 20.95
CA MET A 94 0.53 11.66 20.92
C MET A 94 0.08 13.12 21.21
N GLU A 95 1.02 14.01 21.49
CA GLU A 95 0.70 15.42 21.78
C GLU A 95 0.88 16.30 20.51
N ALA A 96 -0.21 16.84 19.89
CA ALA A 96 -0.32 18.03 18.99
C ALA A 96 -1.21 17.97 17.71
N PRO A 97 -1.50 19.06 16.96
CA PRO A 97 -2.76 19.29 16.20
C PRO A 97 -2.80 19.04 14.67
N VAL A 98 -3.96 19.22 14.00
CA VAL A 98 -4.56 18.60 12.80
C VAL A 98 -4.47 19.38 11.46
N GLY A 99 -4.57 18.64 10.30
CA GLY A 99 -4.83 19.19 8.96
C GLY A 99 -5.24 18.15 7.87
N VAL A 100 -6.03 18.50 6.83
CA VAL A 100 -6.74 17.57 5.90
C VAL A 100 -6.45 17.83 4.41
N GLY A 101 -6.32 16.77 3.56
CA GLY A 101 -6.29 16.89 2.09
C GLY A 101 -6.02 15.62 1.26
N ASP A 102 -6.61 15.47 0.07
CA ASP A 102 -6.53 14.32 -0.84
C ASP A 102 -5.72 14.60 -2.14
N GLY A 103 -4.99 13.61 -2.66
CA GLY A 103 -4.11 13.72 -3.83
C GLY A 103 -4.27 12.61 -4.88
N SER A 104 -3.93 12.91 -6.15
CA SER A 104 -4.16 12.09 -7.35
C SER A 104 -3.11 10.98 -7.61
N GLU A 105 -3.40 10.05 -8.55
CA GLU A 105 -2.64 8.83 -8.82
C GLU A 105 -1.79 8.89 -10.10
N SER A 106 -0.68 8.12 -10.13
CA SER A 106 0.22 8.03 -11.28
C SER A 106 0.77 6.62 -11.54
N PRO A 107 0.84 6.14 -12.82
CA PRO A 107 1.10 4.74 -13.15
C PRO A 107 2.56 4.37 -13.46
N SER A 108 3.53 5.30 -13.60
CA SER A 108 4.90 5.01 -14.04
C SER A 108 5.90 4.90 -12.89
N THR A 109 5.96 3.74 -12.29
CA THR A 109 6.82 3.43 -11.14
C THR A 109 7.59 2.13 -11.40
N THR A 110 8.81 2.02 -10.86
CA THR A 110 9.56 0.75 -10.78
C THR A 110 10.07 0.52 -9.36
N HIS A 111 10.35 -0.74 -9.01
CA HIS A 111 10.93 -1.12 -7.73
C HIS A 111 12.11 -2.07 -7.91
N ILE A 112 13.14 -1.88 -7.10
CA ILE A 112 14.32 -2.72 -7.03
C ILE A 112 14.57 -3.09 -5.56
N SER A 113 14.65 -4.38 -5.26
CA SER A 113 15.12 -4.92 -3.98
C SER A 113 16.53 -5.43 -4.13
N VAL A 114 17.43 -5.09 -3.21
CA VAL A 114 18.82 -5.56 -3.18
C VAL A 114 19.14 -6.06 -1.78
N LEU A 115 19.81 -7.20 -1.69
CA LEU A 115 20.31 -7.76 -0.44
C LEU A 115 21.69 -8.38 -0.70
N ASP A 116 22.67 -8.09 0.15
CA ASP A 116 24.00 -8.68 0.06
C ASP A 116 24.23 -9.78 1.10
N GLY A 117 25.35 -10.51 0.96
CA GLY A 117 25.71 -11.60 1.87
C GLY A 117 26.10 -11.15 3.29
N ALA A 118 26.20 -9.84 3.55
CA ALA A 118 26.42 -9.27 4.87
C ALA A 118 25.13 -8.83 5.54
N GLY A 119 23.97 -9.02 4.89
CA GLY A 119 22.65 -8.62 5.39
C GLY A 119 22.31 -7.14 5.15
N ASN A 120 23.11 -6.41 4.34
CA ASN A 120 22.74 -5.05 3.97
C ASN A 120 21.61 -5.08 2.93
N ALA A 121 20.50 -4.42 3.24
CA ALA A 121 19.30 -4.41 2.42
C ALA A 121 18.98 -3.01 1.90
N VAL A 122 18.56 -2.93 0.63
CA VAL A 122 18.10 -1.69 0.01
C VAL A 122 16.83 -1.96 -0.79
N GLY A 123 15.75 -1.22 -0.50
CA GLY A 123 14.53 -1.17 -1.32
C GLY A 123 14.42 0.19 -1.99
N ILE A 124 14.43 0.25 -3.32
CA ILE A 124 14.30 1.48 -4.09
C ILE A 124 13.02 1.45 -4.91
N THR A 125 12.08 2.35 -4.61
CA THR A 125 10.95 2.62 -5.49
C THR A 125 11.10 4.01 -6.09
N GLN A 126 11.16 4.09 -7.41
CA GLN A 126 11.30 5.35 -8.13
C GLN A 126 10.21 5.51 -9.18
N THR A 127 9.85 6.76 -9.45
CA THR A 127 8.76 7.08 -10.37
C THR A 127 9.03 8.37 -11.13
N ILE A 128 8.52 8.45 -12.34
CA ILE A 128 8.37 9.70 -13.09
C ILE A 128 6.90 10.16 -13.08
N SER A 129 6.07 9.48 -12.29
CA SER A 129 4.65 9.70 -12.10
C SER A 129 3.82 9.17 -13.28
N SER A 130 3.32 9.99 -14.19
CA SER A 130 2.55 9.55 -15.36
C SER A 130 3.40 8.79 -16.37
N PHE A 131 2.78 8.05 -17.30
CA PHE A 131 3.50 7.50 -18.45
C PHE A 131 4.22 8.64 -19.20
N TRP A 132 5.52 8.50 -19.38
CA TRP A 132 6.43 9.50 -19.95
C TRP A 132 6.60 10.78 -19.10
N GLY A 133 6.19 10.76 -17.83
CA GLY A 133 6.34 11.87 -16.89
C GLY A 133 5.66 13.16 -17.39
N SER A 134 6.42 14.26 -17.46
CA SER A 134 5.96 15.54 -18.03
C SER A 134 5.87 15.53 -19.56
N GLN A 135 6.33 14.46 -20.22
CA GLN A 135 6.52 14.33 -21.67
C GLN A 135 7.65 15.21 -22.22
N ASP A 136 8.38 15.90 -21.36
CA ASP A 136 9.57 16.66 -21.71
C ASP A 136 10.81 15.77 -21.58
N MET A 137 11.54 15.64 -22.68
CA MET A 137 12.85 14.96 -22.70
C MET A 137 13.97 15.99 -22.69
N ILE A 138 14.95 15.80 -21.81
CA ILE A 138 16.12 16.67 -21.77
C ILE A 138 17.05 16.31 -22.97
N PRO A 139 17.28 17.24 -23.89
CA PRO A 139 18.15 16.99 -25.05
C PRO A 139 19.55 16.55 -24.61
N GLY A 140 20.05 15.45 -25.21
CA GLY A 140 21.39 14.92 -24.95
C GLY A 140 21.49 13.96 -23.76
N TYR A 141 20.46 13.86 -22.89
CA TYR A 141 20.47 12.97 -21.72
C TYR A 141 19.61 11.71 -21.92
N GLY A 142 18.60 11.74 -22.80
CA GLY A 142 17.82 10.56 -23.18
C GLY A 142 16.84 10.06 -22.12
N PHE A 143 16.40 10.89 -21.16
CA PHE A 143 15.37 10.57 -20.20
C PHE A 143 14.27 11.64 -20.14
N PHE A 144 13.08 11.21 -19.68
CA PHE A 144 11.95 12.10 -19.46
C PHE A 144 11.97 12.67 -18.04
N MET A 145 11.56 13.92 -17.90
CA MET A 145 11.33 14.55 -16.61
C MET A 145 10.07 13.98 -15.96
N ASN A 146 10.07 13.89 -14.62
CA ASN A 146 8.87 13.53 -13.89
C ASN A 146 7.81 14.66 -13.92
N ASN A 147 6.57 14.33 -13.61
CA ASN A 147 5.48 15.29 -13.39
C ASN A 147 4.91 15.19 -11.97
N GLU A 148 5.73 14.88 -10.96
CA GLU A 148 5.33 14.68 -9.57
C GLU A 148 4.60 15.88 -8.94
N LEU A 149 4.74 17.08 -9.47
CA LEU A 149 4.02 18.26 -8.99
C LEU A 149 2.50 18.11 -9.07
N HIS A 150 1.98 17.25 -9.95
CA HIS A 150 0.54 16.97 -10.00
C HIS A 150 0.02 16.17 -8.78
N ASN A 151 0.90 15.59 -7.97
CA ASN A 151 0.54 14.95 -6.71
C ASN A 151 0.22 15.96 -5.59
N PHE A 152 0.51 17.25 -5.78
CA PHE A 152 -0.02 18.28 -4.89
C PHE A 152 -1.51 18.49 -5.12
N ASN A 153 -2.21 18.85 -4.05
CA ASN A 153 -3.58 19.32 -4.14
C ASN A 153 -3.62 20.77 -4.63
N ASN A 154 -4.67 21.12 -5.36
CA ASN A 154 -4.96 22.52 -5.64
C ASN A 154 -5.32 23.24 -4.34
N PHE A 155 -4.88 24.49 -4.21
CA PHE A 155 -5.30 25.32 -3.10
C PHE A 155 -6.84 25.44 -3.10
N ASN A 156 -7.44 25.12 -1.95
CA ASN A 156 -8.87 25.28 -1.71
C ASN A 156 -9.05 26.21 -0.49
N PRO A 157 -9.66 27.39 -0.67
CA PRO A 157 -9.88 28.31 0.44
C PRO A 157 -10.79 27.75 1.55
N ASP A 158 -11.60 26.72 1.23
CA ASP A 158 -12.43 26.01 2.19
C ASP A 158 -11.66 24.96 3.00
N ARG A 159 -10.39 24.70 2.63
CA ARG A 159 -9.47 23.77 3.30
C ARG A 159 -8.07 24.39 3.40
N PRO A 160 -7.91 25.50 4.12
CA PRO A 160 -6.62 26.19 4.22
C PRO A 160 -5.55 25.36 4.94
N GLU A 161 -5.97 24.36 5.72
CA GLU A 161 -5.13 23.44 6.47
C GLU A 161 -4.60 22.25 5.66
N ASP A 162 -4.91 22.17 4.35
CA ASP A 162 -4.49 21.05 3.51
C ASP A 162 -2.96 20.95 3.46
N MET A 163 -2.44 19.88 4.09
CA MET A 163 -0.99 19.63 4.21
C MET A 163 -0.31 19.38 2.88
N ASN A 164 -1.05 19.06 1.80
CA ASN A 164 -0.49 18.71 0.49
C ASN A 164 -0.66 19.81 -0.57
N VAL A 165 -0.95 21.03 -0.19
CA VAL A 165 -1.01 22.17 -1.13
C VAL A 165 0.40 22.55 -1.58
N LEU A 166 0.54 22.92 -2.86
CA LEU A 166 1.80 23.32 -3.47
C LEU A 166 2.41 24.54 -2.75
N ALA A 167 3.67 24.44 -2.38
CA ALA A 167 4.46 25.55 -1.85
C ALA A 167 5.92 25.43 -2.32
N PRO A 168 6.69 26.54 -2.35
CA PRO A 168 8.11 26.50 -2.67
C PRO A 168 8.88 25.55 -1.74
N TYR A 169 9.79 24.74 -2.31
CA TYR A 169 10.65 23.76 -1.62
C TYR A 169 9.91 22.58 -0.95
N LYS A 170 8.59 22.50 -1.06
CA LYS A 170 7.78 21.45 -0.48
C LYS A 170 7.77 20.21 -1.36
N ARG A 171 7.81 19.04 -0.72
CA ARG A 171 7.67 17.72 -1.37
C ARG A 171 6.20 17.31 -1.43
N PRO A 172 5.70 16.83 -2.58
CA PRO A 172 4.34 16.31 -2.66
C PRO A 172 4.23 14.96 -1.92
N ARG A 173 3.03 14.59 -1.52
CA ARG A 173 2.75 13.23 -1.07
C ARG A 173 3.02 12.24 -2.20
N THR A 174 3.58 11.08 -1.85
CA THR A 174 3.77 9.98 -2.78
C THR A 174 3.05 8.73 -2.32
N VAL A 175 2.75 7.84 -3.27
CA VAL A 175 2.18 6.51 -3.02
C VAL A 175 3.22 5.40 -3.03
N ILE A 176 4.49 5.70 -3.30
CA ILE A 176 5.56 4.71 -3.23
C ILE A 176 5.80 4.25 -1.78
N ALA A 177 6.03 2.94 -1.60
CA ALA A 177 6.22 2.32 -0.30
C ALA A 177 7.23 1.16 -0.38
N PRO A 178 8.55 1.45 -0.58
CA PRO A 178 9.56 0.42 -0.40
C PRO A 178 9.55 -0.03 1.07
N THR A 179 9.55 -1.35 1.29
CA THR A 179 9.36 -1.93 2.62
C THR A 179 10.44 -2.96 2.90
N ILE A 180 10.98 -2.94 4.12
CA ILE A 180 11.87 -3.96 4.67
C ILE A 180 11.21 -4.52 5.92
N VAL A 181 10.95 -5.82 5.94
CA VAL A 181 10.44 -6.53 7.10
C VAL A 181 11.62 -7.20 7.80
N ARG A 182 11.64 -7.11 9.13
CA ARG A 182 12.63 -7.78 9.97
C ARG A 182 11.97 -8.87 10.80
N ASN A 183 12.73 -9.93 11.10
CA ASN A 183 12.32 -10.93 12.06
C ASN A 183 12.41 -10.39 13.51
N PRO A 184 11.90 -11.12 14.52
CA PRO A 184 12.00 -10.71 15.92
C PRO A 184 13.44 -10.48 16.41
N GLU A 185 14.43 -11.13 15.81
CA GLU A 185 15.85 -10.98 16.08
C GLU A 185 16.44 -9.68 15.47
N GLY A 186 15.65 -8.96 14.67
CA GLY A 186 16.03 -7.72 14.00
C GLY A 186 16.76 -7.91 12.68
N GLU A 187 16.88 -9.13 12.18
CA GLU A 187 17.49 -9.45 10.89
C GLU A 187 16.52 -9.19 9.73
N VAL A 188 17.05 -8.93 8.54
CA VAL A 188 16.23 -8.74 7.35
C VAL A 188 15.56 -10.07 6.96
N PHE A 189 14.21 -10.07 6.97
CA PHE A 189 13.39 -11.19 6.54
C PHE A 189 12.90 -11.00 5.09
N LEU A 190 12.38 -9.81 4.76
CA LEU A 190 11.81 -9.55 3.45
C LEU A 190 12.15 -8.12 3.00
N VAL A 191 12.59 -7.97 1.75
CA VAL A 191 12.72 -6.68 1.06
C VAL A 191 11.73 -6.67 -0.08
N ILE A 192 10.77 -5.75 -0.09
CA ILE A 192 9.63 -5.77 -1.00
C ILE A 192 9.22 -4.38 -1.46
N GLY A 193 8.71 -4.30 -2.66
CA GLY A 193 8.02 -3.13 -3.17
C GLY A 193 7.46 -3.37 -4.56
N THR A 194 6.68 -2.42 -5.03
CA THR A 194 5.91 -2.57 -6.26
C THR A 194 5.71 -1.21 -6.93
N PRO A 195 5.66 -1.13 -8.26
CA PRO A 195 4.90 -0.10 -8.96
C PRO A 195 3.39 -0.34 -8.78
N GLY A 196 2.54 0.65 -9.09
CA GLY A 196 1.09 0.44 -9.09
C GLY A 196 0.26 1.64 -8.63
N ALA A 197 0.86 2.82 -8.53
CA ALA A 197 0.17 4.04 -8.08
C ALA A 197 -0.52 3.82 -6.72
N GLY A 198 -1.77 4.23 -6.53
CA GLY A 198 -2.51 4.07 -5.28
C GLY A 198 -2.77 2.62 -4.84
N ARG A 199 -2.48 1.62 -5.71
CA ARG A 199 -2.57 0.19 -5.37
C ARG A 199 -1.33 -0.34 -4.66
N ILE A 200 -0.23 0.43 -4.62
CA ILE A 200 1.03 0.01 -3.99
C ILE A 200 0.83 -0.48 -2.56
N PRO A 201 0.18 0.27 -1.65
CA PRO A 201 0.01 -0.20 -0.27
C PRO A 201 -0.76 -1.51 -0.17
N SER A 202 -1.89 -1.64 -0.89
CA SER A 202 -2.70 -2.86 -0.83
C SER A 202 -1.96 -4.09 -1.35
N THR A 203 -1.19 -3.94 -2.42
CA THR A 203 -0.41 -5.03 -3.01
C THR A 203 0.74 -5.46 -2.10
N VAL A 204 1.41 -4.51 -1.42
CA VAL A 204 2.47 -4.82 -0.43
C VAL A 204 1.88 -5.52 0.79
N VAL A 205 0.82 -4.98 1.39
CA VAL A 205 0.16 -5.57 2.59
C VAL A 205 -0.28 -7.00 2.31
N GLN A 206 -1.03 -7.23 1.23
CA GLN A 206 -1.50 -8.59 0.88
C GLN A 206 -0.36 -9.58 0.68
N THR A 207 0.77 -9.15 0.11
CA THR A 207 1.89 -10.07 -0.10
C THR A 207 2.60 -10.36 1.22
N ILE A 208 2.72 -9.38 2.13
CA ILE A 208 3.27 -9.61 3.48
C ILE A 208 2.36 -10.59 4.25
N VAL A 209 1.05 -10.36 4.27
CA VAL A 209 0.07 -11.26 4.92
C VAL A 209 0.11 -12.66 4.31
N ASN A 210 0.16 -12.78 2.98
CA ASN A 210 0.25 -14.07 2.32
C ASN A 210 1.51 -14.86 2.74
N VAL A 211 2.64 -14.19 2.90
CA VAL A 211 3.89 -14.83 3.32
C VAL A 211 3.89 -15.16 4.81
N ILE A 212 3.49 -14.21 5.66
CA ILE A 212 3.64 -14.32 7.13
C ILE A 212 2.46 -15.07 7.74
N ASP A 213 1.22 -14.63 7.49
CA ASP A 213 0.03 -15.18 8.14
C ASP A 213 -0.45 -16.47 7.49
N PHE A 214 -0.36 -16.55 6.15
CA PHE A 214 -0.79 -17.75 5.42
C PHE A 214 0.36 -18.71 5.09
N GLY A 215 1.61 -18.38 5.42
CA GLY A 215 2.77 -19.24 5.22
C GLY A 215 3.06 -19.57 3.75
N MET A 216 2.65 -18.72 2.81
CA MET A 216 2.82 -18.98 1.38
C MET A 216 4.29 -18.76 0.96
N PRO A 217 4.84 -19.62 0.09
CA PRO A 217 6.09 -19.34 -0.59
C PRO A 217 6.03 -17.97 -1.30
N LEU A 218 7.12 -17.18 -1.28
CA LEU A 218 7.15 -15.83 -1.83
C LEU A 218 6.65 -15.77 -3.29
N GLU A 219 7.01 -16.75 -4.12
CA GLU A 219 6.58 -16.80 -5.51
C GLU A 219 5.05 -16.92 -5.63
N ASP A 220 4.44 -17.80 -4.84
CA ASP A 220 2.99 -18.01 -4.82
C ASP A 220 2.26 -16.80 -4.24
N ALA A 221 2.81 -16.19 -3.18
CA ALA A 221 2.29 -14.96 -2.60
C ALA A 221 2.28 -13.79 -3.60
N ILE A 222 3.30 -13.69 -4.47
CA ILE A 222 3.37 -12.68 -5.53
C ILE A 222 2.38 -13.00 -6.67
N LYS A 223 2.23 -14.27 -7.04
CA LYS A 223 1.29 -14.72 -8.10
C LYS A 223 -0.16 -14.63 -7.67
N ALA A 224 -0.46 -14.87 -6.41
CA ALA A 224 -1.84 -14.84 -5.90
C ALA A 224 -2.57 -13.59 -6.37
N PRO A 225 -3.83 -13.71 -6.81
CA PRO A 225 -4.65 -12.58 -7.20
C PRO A 225 -4.66 -11.47 -6.16
N LYS A 226 -4.80 -10.24 -6.61
CA LYS A 226 -4.79 -9.05 -5.77
C LYS A 226 -6.12 -8.34 -5.81
N PHE A 227 -6.40 -7.60 -4.74
CA PHE A 227 -7.51 -6.66 -4.68
C PHE A 227 -7.03 -5.30 -4.20
N THR A 228 -7.86 -4.28 -4.36
CA THR A 228 -7.56 -2.96 -3.79
C THR A 228 -8.83 -2.23 -3.40
N SER A 229 -8.82 -1.71 -2.18
CA SER A 229 -9.83 -0.82 -1.65
C SER A 229 -9.15 0.34 -0.92
N ARG A 230 -9.62 1.55 -1.15
CA ARG A 230 -9.10 2.75 -0.50
C ARG A 230 -10.08 3.91 -0.67
N VAL A 231 -10.01 4.88 0.20
CA VAL A 231 -10.72 6.15 0.01
C VAL A 231 -10.27 6.79 -1.32
N GLY A 232 -11.23 7.23 -2.10
CA GLY A 232 -11.04 7.70 -3.49
C GLY A 232 -11.56 6.72 -4.53
N TYR A 233 -11.70 5.44 -4.22
CA TYR A 233 -12.42 4.48 -5.06
C TYR A 233 -13.90 4.43 -4.68
N SER A 234 -14.74 4.00 -5.63
CA SER A 234 -16.16 3.74 -5.40
C SER A 234 -16.46 2.24 -5.28
N VAL A 235 -15.50 1.39 -5.63
CA VAL A 235 -15.62 -0.07 -5.66
C VAL A 235 -14.38 -0.74 -5.07
N LEU A 236 -14.54 -1.98 -4.61
CA LEU A 236 -13.46 -2.92 -4.34
C LEU A 236 -13.06 -3.54 -5.69
N HIS A 237 -11.88 -3.18 -6.21
CA HIS A 237 -11.35 -3.81 -7.42
C HIS A 237 -10.74 -5.17 -7.07
N ILE A 238 -11.12 -6.20 -7.81
CA ILE A 238 -10.66 -7.59 -7.66
C ILE A 238 -10.03 -8.08 -8.96
N GLU A 239 -8.83 -8.62 -8.87
CA GLU A 239 -8.13 -9.25 -9.99
C GLU A 239 -8.76 -10.59 -10.36
N GLY A 240 -8.69 -10.99 -11.61
CA GLY A 240 -9.07 -12.34 -12.05
C GLY A 240 -8.28 -13.43 -11.34
N GLY A 241 -8.89 -14.60 -11.18
CA GLY A 241 -8.30 -15.75 -10.50
C GLY A 241 -8.85 -16.01 -9.09
N TYR A 242 -9.67 -15.13 -8.52
CA TYR A 242 -10.44 -15.45 -7.32
C TYR A 242 -11.63 -16.38 -7.66
N PRO A 243 -11.97 -17.34 -6.77
CA PRO A 243 -13.18 -18.13 -6.90
C PRO A 243 -14.44 -17.26 -6.98
N GLN A 244 -15.44 -17.67 -7.77
CA GLN A 244 -16.68 -16.92 -7.90
C GLN A 244 -17.46 -16.86 -6.57
N GLU A 245 -17.39 -17.90 -5.76
CA GLU A 245 -17.97 -17.93 -4.42
C GLU A 245 -17.39 -16.87 -3.49
N THR A 246 -16.08 -16.59 -3.58
CA THR A 246 -15.41 -15.49 -2.85
C THR A 246 -15.98 -14.13 -3.25
N ILE A 247 -16.11 -13.89 -4.56
CA ILE A 247 -16.68 -12.64 -5.08
C ILE A 247 -18.12 -12.45 -4.59
N THR A 248 -18.94 -13.51 -4.70
CA THR A 248 -20.34 -13.49 -4.26
C THR A 248 -20.47 -13.24 -2.75
N ALA A 249 -19.59 -13.81 -1.95
CA ALA A 249 -19.58 -13.59 -0.50
C ALA A 249 -19.20 -12.14 -0.15
N LEU A 250 -18.22 -11.55 -0.84
CA LEU A 250 -17.86 -10.14 -0.66
C LEU A 250 -19.00 -9.17 -1.05
N GLU A 251 -19.73 -9.48 -2.12
CA GLU A 251 -20.93 -8.73 -2.50
C GLU A 251 -22.03 -8.87 -1.44
N ALA A 252 -22.19 -10.06 -0.84
CA ALA A 252 -23.17 -10.30 0.24
C ALA A 252 -22.82 -9.54 1.52
N LEU A 253 -21.52 -9.30 1.81
CA LEU A 253 -21.05 -8.43 2.88
C LEU A 253 -21.29 -6.93 2.57
N GLY A 254 -21.74 -6.59 1.36
CA GLY A 254 -22.06 -5.22 0.95
C GLY A 254 -20.92 -4.50 0.23
N HIS A 255 -19.80 -5.16 -0.12
CA HIS A 255 -18.78 -4.54 -0.96
C HIS A 255 -19.33 -4.25 -2.37
N PRO A 256 -19.22 -3.03 -2.88
CA PRO A 256 -19.39 -2.77 -4.31
C PRO A 256 -18.16 -3.32 -5.04
N VAL A 257 -18.29 -4.46 -5.73
CA VAL A 257 -17.17 -5.18 -6.37
C VAL A 257 -17.03 -4.82 -7.85
N ASP A 258 -15.80 -4.63 -8.31
CA ASP A 258 -15.40 -4.65 -9.73
C ASP A 258 -14.43 -5.81 -9.97
N ALA A 259 -14.94 -6.89 -10.54
CA ALA A 259 -14.20 -8.09 -10.91
C ALA A 259 -13.94 -8.18 -12.43
N SER A 260 -13.89 -7.05 -13.13
CA SER A 260 -13.67 -7.00 -14.59
C SER A 260 -12.20 -7.18 -14.99
N HIS A 261 -11.26 -7.18 -14.04
CA HIS A 261 -9.83 -7.32 -14.28
C HIS A 261 -9.45 -8.76 -14.67
N GLY A 262 -8.47 -8.89 -15.56
CA GLY A 262 -7.91 -10.18 -15.94
C GLY A 262 -6.99 -10.78 -14.87
N GLU A 263 -6.54 -12.00 -15.09
CA GLU A 263 -5.50 -12.63 -14.27
C GLU A 263 -4.14 -11.94 -14.52
N LEU A 264 -3.33 -11.79 -13.46
CA LEU A 264 -2.03 -11.13 -13.50
C LEU A 264 -2.07 -9.74 -14.16
N ASP A 265 -3.14 -9.00 -13.88
CA ASP A 265 -3.40 -7.71 -14.49
C ASP A 265 -2.37 -6.66 -14.04
N TYR A 266 -1.83 -5.93 -15.02
CA TYR A 266 -0.91 -4.81 -14.83
C TYR A 266 -1.43 -3.75 -13.83
N PHE A 267 -2.73 -3.60 -13.69
CA PHE A 267 -3.39 -2.66 -12.78
C PHE A 267 -2.92 -2.85 -11.32
N PHE A 268 -2.76 -4.10 -10.85
CA PHE A 268 -2.42 -4.42 -9.47
C PHE A 268 -0.92 -4.32 -9.15
N GLY A 269 -0.13 -3.72 -10.02
CA GLY A 269 1.27 -3.47 -9.78
C GLY A 269 2.19 -4.58 -10.28
N GLY A 270 3.34 -4.74 -9.63
CA GLY A 270 4.37 -5.67 -10.08
C GLY A 270 5.47 -5.84 -9.04
N ILE A 271 5.22 -6.66 -8.02
CA ILE A 271 6.14 -6.86 -6.89
C ILE A 271 7.46 -7.43 -7.36
N ASN A 272 8.55 -6.82 -6.90
CA ASN A 272 9.89 -7.41 -6.88
C ASN A 272 10.32 -7.52 -5.41
N ALA A 273 10.69 -8.71 -4.97
CA ALA A 273 11.00 -8.96 -3.58
C ALA A 273 12.14 -9.97 -3.40
N ILE A 274 12.78 -9.91 -2.23
CA ILE A 274 13.78 -10.88 -1.76
C ILE A 274 13.36 -11.30 -0.35
N ILE A 275 13.22 -12.61 -0.12
CA ILE A 275 13.02 -13.19 1.20
C ILE A 275 14.26 -13.93 1.66
N VAL A 276 14.50 -13.95 2.99
CA VAL A 276 15.57 -14.72 3.63
C VAL A 276 14.94 -15.79 4.49
N GLU A 277 15.19 -17.05 4.17
CA GLU A 277 14.73 -18.22 4.93
C GLU A 277 15.91 -19.17 5.11
N ASP A 278 16.19 -19.59 6.33
CA ASP A 278 17.30 -20.49 6.66
C ASP A 278 18.66 -20.06 6.03
N SER A 279 18.96 -18.77 6.05
CA SER A 279 20.14 -18.15 5.42
C SER A 279 20.17 -18.23 3.89
N LEU A 280 19.10 -18.69 3.25
CA LEU A 280 18.93 -18.67 1.80
C LEU A 280 18.18 -17.41 1.37
N MET A 281 18.74 -16.70 0.38
CA MET A 281 18.08 -15.55 -0.24
C MET A 281 17.34 -16.01 -1.49
N THR A 282 16.01 -15.84 -1.51
CA THR A 282 15.17 -16.12 -2.67
C THR A 282 14.64 -14.83 -3.25
N GLY A 283 15.03 -14.48 -4.48
CA GLY A 283 14.52 -13.31 -5.21
C GLY A 283 13.42 -13.70 -6.19
N VAL A 284 12.31 -12.96 -6.19
CA VAL A 284 11.19 -13.16 -7.13
C VAL A 284 10.81 -11.83 -7.78
N GLY A 285 10.75 -11.84 -9.11
CA GLY A 285 10.27 -10.74 -9.93
C GLY A 285 8.80 -10.91 -10.31
N SER A 286 8.15 -9.80 -10.59
CA SER A 286 6.72 -9.77 -10.91
C SER A 286 6.38 -10.49 -12.22
N PHE A 287 5.29 -11.22 -12.19
CA PHE A 287 4.63 -11.81 -13.37
C PHE A 287 3.72 -10.80 -14.09
N ARG A 288 3.24 -9.74 -13.39
CA ARG A 288 2.33 -8.72 -13.93
C ARG A 288 3.04 -7.64 -14.75
N ARG A 289 4.32 -7.39 -14.46
CA ARG A 289 5.10 -6.30 -15.08
C ARG A 289 6.50 -6.71 -15.51
N ALA A 290 6.65 -7.94 -16.00
CA ALA A 290 7.90 -8.47 -16.52
C ALA A 290 9.11 -8.23 -15.58
N GLY A 291 8.91 -8.45 -14.27
CA GLY A 291 9.97 -8.40 -13.27
C GLY A 291 10.93 -9.56 -13.41
N GLY A 292 12.11 -9.43 -12.82
CA GLY A 292 13.11 -10.48 -12.83
C GLY A 292 13.93 -10.48 -11.53
N ALA A 293 14.54 -11.61 -11.23
CA ALA A 293 15.49 -11.76 -10.13
C ALA A 293 16.83 -12.29 -10.66
N ALA A 294 17.93 -11.83 -10.06
CA ALA A 294 19.26 -12.32 -10.34
C ALA A 294 20.06 -12.42 -9.03
N GLY A 295 20.87 -13.46 -8.90
CA GLY A 295 21.73 -13.67 -7.75
C GLY A 295 23.12 -14.15 -8.17
N ARG A 296 24.11 -13.89 -7.31
CA ARG A 296 25.45 -14.45 -7.42
C ARG A 296 25.67 -15.43 -6.28
N ARG A 297 26.14 -16.63 -6.58
CA ARG A 297 26.59 -17.63 -5.60
C ARG A 297 27.98 -17.28 -5.07
#